data_366394f785bd2ae4d5b448941f600d02
#
_entry.id   366394f785bd2ae4d5b448941f600d02
#
_cell.length_a   1.000
_cell.length_b   1.000
_cell.length_c   1.000
_cell.angle_alpha   90.00
_cell.angle_beta   90.00
_cell.angle_gamma   90.00
#
_symmetry.space_group_name_H-M   'P 1'
#
loop_
_entity.id
_entity.type
_entity.pdbx_description
1 polymer ?
#
loop_
_entity_poly.entity_id
_entity_poly.type
_entity_poly.pdbx_seq_one_letter_code
_entity_poly.pdbx_strand_id
1 'polypeptide(L)'
;MKKIDWYIMKKFFSTFFFTISLILLIVIIFDISEKIDDFLRSDVSIDKIIFQYYLNFIPYFTNLFSPLFIFISVIFFTSKMANNSEIIAILNSGMSFSRLLKPFIISAITLAILSFVLGNFVIPHTNKERIDFENKYLKKKQSQRIKNIHMQIKKDQYIYMESYNKSKDIGYKFTLENFTNNTLNSKLSANYIQYDTTNNKW
;
A
#
# COMPACT_ATOMS: atom_id res chain seq x y z
N MET A 1 -22.91 -24.85 11.51
CA MET A 1 -22.44 -25.02 10.11
C MET A 1 -22.47 -26.52 9.78
N LYS A 2 -22.91 -26.89 8.56
CA LYS A 2 -22.92 -28.30 8.11
C LYS A 2 -21.53 -28.63 7.50
N LYS A 3 -21.24 -29.95 7.38
CA LYS A 3 -19.95 -30.40 6.77
C LYS A 3 -19.69 -29.82 5.37
N ILE A 4 -20.74 -29.60 4.58
CA ILE A 4 -20.66 -28.99 3.24
C ILE A 4 -20.22 -27.52 3.31
N ASP A 5 -20.70 -26.75 4.28
CA ASP A 5 -20.28 -25.31 4.42
C ASP A 5 -18.78 -25.23 4.66
N TRP A 6 -18.25 -26.07 5.56
CA TRP A 6 -16.82 -26.13 5.85
C TRP A 6 -15.98 -26.58 4.66
N TYR A 7 -16.48 -27.55 3.90
CA TYR A 7 -15.83 -28.00 2.68
C TYR A 7 -15.69 -26.88 1.64
N ILE A 8 -16.78 -26.15 1.38
CA ILE A 8 -16.78 -25.02 0.44
C ILE A 8 -15.83 -23.92 0.91
N MET A 9 -15.91 -23.53 2.18
CA MET A 9 -15.03 -22.51 2.76
C MET A 9 -13.56 -22.92 2.67
N LYS A 10 -13.22 -24.15 3.04
CA LYS A 10 -11.85 -24.67 2.96
C LYS A 10 -11.30 -24.61 1.53
N LYS A 11 -12.08 -25.05 0.54
CA LYS A 11 -11.69 -24.98 -0.87
C LYS A 11 -11.49 -23.52 -1.31
N PHE A 12 -12.40 -22.61 -0.94
CA PHE A 12 -12.31 -21.20 -1.29
C PHE A 12 -11.04 -20.57 -0.72
N PHE A 13 -10.79 -20.70 0.58
CA PHE A 13 -9.58 -20.16 1.21
C PHE A 13 -8.30 -20.78 0.65
N SER A 14 -8.28 -22.09 0.44
CA SER A 14 -7.13 -22.76 -0.16
C SER A 14 -6.81 -22.22 -1.55
N THR A 15 -7.83 -22.01 -2.39
CA THR A 15 -7.65 -21.44 -3.74
C THR A 15 -7.17 -20.00 -3.64
N PHE A 16 -7.76 -19.19 -2.77
CA PHE A 16 -7.37 -17.78 -2.57
C PHE A 16 -5.91 -17.66 -2.11
N PHE A 17 -5.53 -18.35 -1.05
CA PHE A 17 -4.16 -18.28 -0.53
C PHE A 17 -3.14 -18.85 -1.50
N PHE A 18 -3.48 -19.88 -2.26
CA PHE A 18 -2.62 -20.43 -3.29
C PHE A 18 -2.39 -19.42 -4.41
N THR A 19 -3.47 -18.84 -4.96
CA THR A 19 -3.36 -17.87 -6.08
C THR A 19 -2.65 -16.60 -5.67
N ILE A 20 -2.92 -16.06 -4.47
CA ILE A 20 -2.25 -14.84 -4.02
C ILE A 20 -0.77 -15.10 -3.70
N SER A 21 -0.42 -16.28 -3.20
CA SER A 21 0.99 -16.65 -2.98
C SER A 21 1.77 -16.74 -4.28
N LEU A 22 1.17 -17.27 -5.35
CA LEU A 22 1.81 -17.32 -6.66
C LEU A 22 2.11 -15.92 -7.20
N ILE A 23 1.15 -15.00 -7.12
CA ILE A 23 1.38 -13.64 -7.61
C ILE A 23 2.40 -12.90 -6.75
N LEU A 24 2.38 -13.10 -5.43
CA LEU A 24 3.39 -12.50 -4.54
C LEU A 24 4.80 -12.96 -4.87
N LEU A 25 4.99 -14.24 -5.17
CA LEU A 25 6.28 -14.75 -5.65
C LEU A 25 6.72 -14.05 -6.93
N ILE A 26 5.82 -13.90 -7.90
CA ILE A 26 6.12 -13.20 -9.16
C ILE A 26 6.49 -11.74 -8.88
N VAL A 27 5.70 -11.04 -8.06
CA VAL A 27 5.96 -9.62 -7.71
C VAL A 27 7.30 -9.45 -7.00
N ILE A 28 7.65 -10.36 -6.08
CA ILE A 28 8.95 -10.34 -5.39
C ILE A 28 10.09 -10.56 -6.39
N ILE A 29 9.96 -11.51 -7.33
CA ILE A 29 10.99 -11.75 -8.34
C ILE A 29 11.22 -10.53 -9.23
N PHE A 30 10.13 -9.86 -9.64
CA PHE A 30 10.24 -8.62 -10.43
C PHE A 30 10.87 -7.49 -9.62
N ASP A 31 10.48 -7.30 -8.36
CA ASP A 31 11.05 -6.28 -7.49
C ASP A 31 12.55 -6.52 -7.23
N ILE A 32 12.96 -7.79 -7.02
CA ILE A 32 14.38 -8.16 -6.92
C ILE A 32 15.11 -7.81 -8.21
N SER A 33 14.56 -8.18 -9.36
CA SER A 33 15.18 -7.93 -10.67
C SER A 33 15.37 -6.43 -10.94
N GLU A 34 14.42 -5.60 -10.52
CA GLU A 34 14.49 -4.14 -10.66
C GLU A 34 15.52 -3.50 -9.72
N LYS A 35 15.66 -4.03 -8.49
CA LYS A 35 16.44 -3.41 -7.42
C LYS A 35 17.78 -4.08 -7.14
N ILE A 36 18.14 -5.12 -7.89
CA ILE A 36 19.35 -5.92 -7.62
C ILE A 36 20.63 -5.08 -7.66
N ASP A 37 20.74 -4.15 -8.60
CA ASP A 37 21.89 -3.26 -8.70
C ASP A 37 22.01 -2.31 -7.51
N ASP A 38 20.89 -1.85 -6.99
CA ASP A 38 20.83 -0.96 -5.83
C ASP A 38 21.18 -1.74 -4.55
N PHE A 39 20.71 -2.97 -4.40
CA PHE A 39 21.06 -3.85 -3.29
C PHE A 39 22.56 -4.16 -3.27
N LEU A 40 23.15 -4.49 -4.43
CA LEU A 40 24.58 -4.80 -4.54
C LEU A 40 25.47 -3.56 -4.24
N ARG A 41 25.02 -2.37 -4.66
CA ARG A 41 25.76 -1.13 -4.41
C ARG A 41 25.65 -0.65 -2.95
N SER A 42 24.60 -0.99 -2.26
CA SER A 42 24.33 -0.49 -0.91
C SER A 42 25.06 -1.26 0.20
N ASP A 43 25.73 -2.37 -0.14
CA ASP A 43 26.43 -3.26 0.81
C ASP A 43 25.57 -3.72 1.99
N VAL A 44 24.26 -3.92 1.72
CA VAL A 44 23.28 -4.35 2.72
C VAL A 44 23.28 -5.85 2.85
N SER A 45 23.29 -6.35 4.09
CA SER A 45 23.21 -7.79 4.33
C SER A 45 21.86 -8.39 3.88
N ILE A 46 21.92 -9.62 3.36
CA ILE A 46 20.73 -10.35 2.85
C ILE A 46 19.64 -10.45 3.93
N ASP A 47 20.01 -10.67 5.20
CA ASP A 47 19.07 -10.76 6.30
C ASP A 47 18.21 -9.49 6.42
N LYS A 48 18.82 -8.31 6.28
CA LYS A 48 18.09 -7.05 6.32
C LYS A 48 17.15 -6.88 5.13
N ILE A 49 17.57 -7.34 3.95
CA ILE A 49 16.71 -7.32 2.75
C ILE A 49 15.48 -8.21 2.98
N ILE A 50 15.66 -9.42 3.54
CA ILE A 50 14.54 -10.33 3.79
C ILE A 50 13.62 -9.80 4.89
N PHE A 51 14.15 -9.45 6.07
CA PHE A 51 13.33 -9.15 7.25
C PHE A 51 12.85 -7.70 7.32
N GLN A 52 13.64 -6.73 6.85
CA GLN A 52 13.25 -5.32 6.91
C GLN A 52 12.57 -4.83 5.64
N TYR A 53 12.89 -5.42 4.48
CA TYR A 53 12.30 -5.03 3.22
C TYR A 53 11.17 -5.98 2.80
N TYR A 54 11.46 -7.26 2.47
CA TYR A 54 10.45 -8.16 1.91
C TYR A 54 9.35 -8.56 2.90
N LEU A 55 9.66 -8.79 4.17
CA LEU A 55 8.63 -9.10 5.15
C LEU A 55 7.62 -7.94 5.32
N ASN A 56 8.08 -6.70 5.16
CA ASN A 56 7.25 -5.51 5.21
C ASN A 56 6.58 -5.15 3.86
N PHE A 57 7.08 -5.69 2.76
CA PHE A 57 6.53 -5.57 1.42
C PHE A 57 5.27 -6.44 1.23
N ILE A 58 5.29 -7.67 1.72
CA ILE A 58 4.23 -8.67 1.54
C ILE A 58 2.84 -8.18 1.96
N PRO A 59 2.60 -7.62 3.16
CA PRO A 59 1.27 -7.20 3.59
C PRO A 59 0.63 -6.17 2.67
N TYR A 60 1.42 -5.22 2.20
CA TYR A 60 0.95 -4.17 1.28
C TYR A 60 0.44 -4.76 -0.04
N PHE A 61 1.26 -5.58 -0.70
CA PHE A 61 0.89 -6.17 -1.99
C PHE A 61 -0.20 -7.24 -1.86
N THR A 62 -0.22 -8.00 -0.76
CA THR A 62 -1.31 -8.91 -0.44
C THR A 62 -2.65 -8.18 -0.38
N ASN A 63 -2.70 -7.05 0.33
CA ASN A 63 -3.94 -6.28 0.46
C ASN A 63 -4.32 -5.59 -0.86
N LEU A 64 -3.34 -5.07 -1.59
CA LEU A 64 -3.55 -4.41 -2.89
C LEU A 64 -4.18 -5.35 -3.91
N PHE A 65 -3.71 -6.58 -3.99
CA PHE A 65 -4.19 -7.57 -4.96
C PHE A 65 -5.37 -8.40 -4.45
N SER A 66 -5.68 -8.38 -3.15
CA SER A 66 -6.70 -9.24 -2.56
C SER A 66 -8.08 -9.15 -3.23
N PRO A 67 -8.64 -7.98 -3.60
CA PRO A 67 -9.95 -7.91 -4.23
C PRO A 67 -10.00 -8.65 -5.58
N LEU A 68 -8.94 -8.49 -6.39
CA LEU A 68 -8.81 -9.18 -7.68
C LEU A 68 -8.73 -10.69 -7.48
N PHE A 69 -7.90 -11.15 -6.53
CA PHE A 69 -7.71 -12.58 -6.30
C PHE A 69 -8.87 -13.25 -5.57
N ILE A 70 -9.65 -12.51 -4.78
CA ILE A 70 -10.95 -13.01 -4.28
C ILE A 70 -11.87 -13.31 -5.47
N PHE A 71 -11.99 -12.38 -6.41
CA PHE A 71 -12.84 -12.56 -7.60
C PHE A 71 -12.38 -13.75 -8.46
N ILE A 72 -11.11 -13.83 -8.79
CA ILE A 72 -10.52 -14.94 -9.56
C ILE A 72 -10.74 -16.27 -8.82
N SER A 73 -10.53 -16.31 -7.52
CA SER A 73 -10.69 -17.52 -6.71
C SER A 73 -12.13 -18.02 -6.70
N VAL A 74 -13.11 -17.10 -6.62
CA VAL A 74 -14.53 -17.45 -6.68
C VAL A 74 -14.85 -18.10 -8.02
N ILE A 75 -14.45 -17.49 -9.14
CA ILE A 75 -14.70 -18.00 -10.49
C ILE A 75 -14.04 -19.38 -10.68
N PHE A 76 -12.73 -19.45 -10.38
CA PHE A 76 -11.96 -20.69 -10.59
C PHE A 76 -12.50 -21.85 -9.75
N PHE A 77 -12.76 -21.60 -8.47
CA PHE A 77 -13.29 -22.60 -7.55
C PHE A 77 -14.71 -23.06 -7.94
N THR A 78 -15.60 -22.10 -8.28
CA THR A 78 -16.97 -22.41 -8.70
C THR A 78 -16.99 -23.17 -10.01
N SER A 79 -16.19 -22.77 -10.98
CA SER A 79 -16.04 -23.49 -12.25
C SER A 79 -15.55 -24.93 -12.04
N LYS A 80 -14.56 -25.11 -11.17
CA LYS A 80 -14.06 -26.45 -10.84
C LYS A 80 -15.12 -27.32 -10.17
N MET A 81 -15.91 -26.77 -9.24
CA MET A 81 -17.04 -27.49 -8.63
C MET A 81 -18.15 -27.84 -9.67
N ALA A 82 -18.40 -26.92 -10.61
CA ALA A 82 -19.38 -27.17 -11.67
C ALA A 82 -18.90 -28.29 -12.63
N ASN A 83 -17.65 -28.25 -13.07
CA ASN A 83 -17.06 -29.27 -13.95
C ASN A 83 -17.03 -30.66 -13.27
N ASN A 84 -16.83 -30.70 -11.97
CA ASN A 84 -16.87 -31.96 -11.20
C ASN A 84 -18.30 -32.40 -10.85
N SER A 85 -19.34 -31.74 -11.37
CA SER A 85 -20.76 -31.99 -11.06
C SER A 85 -21.11 -31.87 -9.55
N GLU A 86 -20.21 -31.27 -8.73
CA GLU A 86 -20.42 -31.14 -7.29
C GLU A 86 -21.60 -30.21 -6.97
N ILE A 87 -21.77 -29.12 -7.72
CA ILE A 87 -22.88 -28.18 -7.55
C ILE A 87 -24.21 -28.87 -7.83
N ILE A 88 -24.30 -29.65 -8.93
CA ILE A 88 -25.50 -30.37 -9.32
C ILE A 88 -25.83 -31.41 -8.25
N ALA A 89 -24.85 -32.19 -7.77
CA ALA A 89 -25.05 -33.19 -6.72
C ALA A 89 -25.57 -32.56 -5.41
N ILE A 90 -25.03 -31.38 -5.02
CA ILE A 90 -25.47 -30.65 -3.83
C ILE A 90 -26.92 -30.15 -4.00
N LEU A 91 -27.29 -29.59 -5.14
CA LEU A 91 -28.64 -29.10 -5.39
C LEU A 91 -29.66 -30.26 -5.49
N ASN A 92 -29.30 -31.37 -6.13
CA ASN A 92 -30.13 -32.58 -6.20
C ASN A 92 -30.35 -33.24 -4.86
N SER A 93 -29.50 -32.99 -3.86
CA SER A 93 -29.73 -33.44 -2.46
C SER A 93 -30.82 -32.66 -1.73
N GLY A 94 -31.55 -31.74 -2.41
CA GLY A 94 -32.58 -30.90 -1.82
C GLY A 94 -32.10 -29.63 -1.18
N MET A 95 -30.82 -29.25 -1.39
CA MET A 95 -30.28 -27.99 -0.89
C MET A 95 -30.70 -26.84 -1.81
N SER A 96 -31.28 -25.77 -1.23
CA SER A 96 -31.58 -24.54 -2.02
C SER A 96 -30.31 -23.80 -2.43
N PHE A 97 -30.39 -23.12 -3.58
CA PHE A 97 -29.28 -22.30 -4.08
C PHE A 97 -28.83 -21.21 -3.10
N SER A 98 -29.77 -20.54 -2.43
CA SER A 98 -29.49 -19.54 -1.41
C SER A 98 -28.71 -20.13 -0.22
N ARG A 99 -28.94 -21.39 0.10
CA ARG A 99 -28.21 -22.12 1.15
C ARG A 99 -26.77 -22.44 0.71
N LEU A 100 -26.58 -22.74 -0.57
CA LEU A 100 -25.26 -22.97 -1.19
C LEU A 100 -24.40 -21.70 -1.17
N LEU A 101 -25.00 -20.51 -1.34
CA LEU A 101 -24.28 -19.22 -1.33
C LEU A 101 -23.77 -18.80 0.06
N LYS A 102 -24.38 -19.27 1.15
CA LYS A 102 -24.00 -18.85 2.51
C LYS A 102 -22.50 -19.01 2.82
N PRO A 103 -21.83 -20.15 2.58
CA PRO A 103 -20.39 -20.29 2.83
C PRO A 103 -19.53 -19.35 1.99
N PHE A 104 -19.94 -19.00 0.77
CA PHE A 104 -19.24 -18.01 -0.06
C PHE A 104 -19.30 -16.62 0.56
N ILE A 105 -20.48 -16.19 1.01
CA ILE A 105 -20.67 -14.89 1.65
C ILE A 105 -19.88 -14.81 2.95
N ILE A 106 -19.91 -15.84 3.78
CA ILE A 106 -19.16 -15.90 5.04
C ILE A 106 -17.66 -15.78 4.74
N SER A 107 -17.15 -16.52 3.74
CA SER A 107 -15.74 -16.47 3.36
C SER A 107 -15.34 -15.08 2.84
N ALA A 108 -16.18 -14.48 2.00
CA ALA A 108 -15.94 -13.12 1.49
C ALA A 108 -15.91 -12.08 2.60
N ILE A 109 -16.86 -12.13 3.55
CA ILE A 109 -16.88 -11.24 4.72
C ILE A 109 -15.62 -11.44 5.57
N THR A 110 -15.20 -12.68 5.78
CA THR A 110 -13.98 -12.98 6.55
C THR A 110 -12.74 -12.35 5.89
N LEU A 111 -12.61 -12.48 4.56
CA LEU A 111 -11.49 -11.86 3.83
C LEU A 111 -11.60 -10.32 3.82
N ALA A 112 -12.81 -9.75 3.73
CA ALA A 112 -13.01 -8.31 3.81
C ALA A 112 -12.58 -7.75 5.17
N ILE A 113 -12.93 -8.42 6.26
CA ILE A 113 -12.49 -8.05 7.61
C ILE A 113 -10.97 -8.17 7.73
N LEU A 114 -10.38 -9.25 7.22
CA LEU A 114 -8.93 -9.44 7.23
C LEU A 114 -8.22 -8.32 6.45
N SER A 115 -8.70 -7.99 5.25
CA SER A 115 -8.19 -6.88 4.42
C SER A 115 -8.31 -5.53 5.13
N PHE A 116 -9.44 -5.28 5.81
CA PHE A 116 -9.65 -4.07 6.59
C PHE A 116 -8.64 -3.96 7.75
N VAL A 117 -8.42 -5.04 8.50
CA VAL A 117 -7.44 -5.07 9.60
C VAL A 117 -6.02 -4.88 9.06
N LEU A 118 -5.65 -5.58 7.99
CA LEU A 118 -4.35 -5.39 7.34
C LEU A 118 -4.15 -3.94 6.88
N GLY A 119 -5.14 -3.36 6.20
CA GLY A 119 -5.07 -2.01 5.65
C GLY A 119 -4.92 -0.91 6.70
N ASN A 120 -5.61 -1.03 7.82
CA ASN A 120 -5.65 0.04 8.83
C ASN A 120 -4.58 -0.10 9.93
N PHE A 121 -4.19 -1.31 10.28
CA PHE A 121 -3.30 -1.55 11.43
C PHE A 121 -1.91 -2.05 11.03
N VAL A 122 -1.83 -3.01 10.10
CA VAL A 122 -0.56 -3.65 9.74
C VAL A 122 0.20 -2.83 8.70
N ILE A 123 -0.47 -2.49 7.59
CA ILE A 123 0.18 -1.84 6.44
C ILE A 123 0.79 -0.48 6.78
N PRO A 124 0.17 0.42 7.56
CA PRO A 124 0.80 1.70 7.88
C PRO A 124 2.15 1.53 8.57
N HIS A 125 2.26 0.54 9.46
CA HIS A 125 3.50 0.25 10.18
C HIS A 125 4.56 -0.40 9.26
N THR A 126 4.19 -1.49 8.59
CA THR A 126 5.11 -2.23 7.71
C THR A 126 5.56 -1.40 6.50
N ASN A 127 4.67 -0.59 5.93
CA ASN A 127 5.02 0.27 4.80
C ASN A 127 5.98 1.40 5.20
N LYS A 128 5.87 1.92 6.43
CA LYS A 128 6.83 2.89 6.97
C LYS A 128 8.23 2.28 7.06
N GLU A 129 8.36 1.09 7.66
CA GLU A 129 9.64 0.37 7.76
C GLU A 129 10.26 0.10 6.38
N ARG A 130 9.44 -0.31 5.40
CA ARG A 130 9.88 -0.50 4.02
C ARG A 130 10.39 0.78 3.39
N ILE A 131 9.66 1.89 3.52
CA ILE A 131 10.04 3.19 2.95
C ILE A 131 11.31 3.72 3.62
N ASP A 132 11.44 3.54 4.93
CA ASP A 132 12.64 3.95 5.66
C ASP A 132 13.86 3.15 5.20
N PHE A 133 13.70 1.84 4.96
CA PHE A 133 14.72 1.00 4.35
C PHE A 133 15.11 1.50 2.94
N GLU A 134 14.13 1.74 2.06
CA GLU A 134 14.38 2.26 0.71
C GLU A 134 15.13 3.60 0.73
N ASN A 135 14.72 4.51 1.60
CA ASN A 135 15.35 5.83 1.74
C ASN A 135 16.78 5.74 2.27
N LYS A 136 17.05 4.77 3.15
CA LYS A 136 18.36 4.59 3.78
C LYS A 136 19.37 3.90 2.87
N TYR A 137 18.93 2.88 2.12
CA TYR A 137 19.83 1.97 1.42
C TYR A 137 19.72 2.03 -0.11
N LEU A 138 18.52 2.22 -0.68
CA LEU A 138 18.29 2.12 -2.12
C LEU A 138 18.25 3.48 -2.81
N LYS A 139 17.65 4.48 -2.18
CA LYS A 139 17.65 5.81 -2.79
C LYS A 139 19.04 6.42 -2.58
N LYS A 140 19.81 6.60 -3.68
CA LYS A 140 20.90 7.56 -3.69
C LYS A 140 20.39 8.83 -3.01
N LYS A 141 21.24 9.54 -2.24
CA LYS A 141 21.00 10.91 -1.73
C LYS A 141 20.68 11.88 -2.89
N GLN A 142 19.70 11.52 -3.69
CA GLN A 142 19.08 12.44 -4.62
C GLN A 142 18.36 13.40 -3.73
N SER A 143 18.90 14.63 -3.68
CA SER A 143 18.43 15.71 -2.82
C SER A 143 16.90 15.58 -2.70
N GLN A 144 16.40 15.37 -1.48
CA GLN A 144 14.97 15.30 -1.18
C GLN A 144 14.38 16.70 -1.43
N ARG A 145 14.33 17.09 -2.72
CA ARG A 145 13.69 18.32 -3.13
C ARG A 145 12.21 18.04 -3.25
N ILE A 146 11.47 18.45 -2.26
CA ILE A 146 10.03 18.56 -2.35
C ILE A 146 9.75 19.74 -3.26
N LYS A 147 8.92 19.54 -4.31
CA LYS A 147 8.59 20.59 -5.29
C LYS A 147 7.17 21.09 -5.09
N ASN A 148 6.94 22.35 -5.45
CA ASN A 148 5.62 22.97 -5.45
C ASN A 148 4.89 22.86 -4.10
N ILE A 149 5.54 23.35 -3.04
CA ILE A 149 4.97 23.37 -1.71
C ILE A 149 4.04 24.57 -1.58
N HIS A 150 2.74 24.28 -1.36
CA HIS A 150 1.75 25.27 -0.98
C HIS A 150 1.26 24.97 0.43
N MET A 151 1.34 25.92 1.33
CA MET A 151 0.93 25.72 2.72
C MET A 151 0.28 27.00 3.27
N GLN A 152 -0.85 26.81 3.96
CA GLN A 152 -1.44 27.88 4.76
C GLN A 152 -0.80 27.86 6.16
N ILE A 153 -0.16 28.96 6.58
CA ILE A 153 0.49 29.10 7.89
C ILE A 153 -0.50 29.60 8.93
N LYS A 154 -1.32 30.57 8.54
CA LYS A 154 -2.38 31.20 9.35
C LYS A 154 -3.59 31.48 8.47
N LYS A 155 -4.70 31.84 9.08
CA LYS A 155 -5.87 32.29 8.32
C LYS A 155 -5.44 33.45 7.39
N ASP A 156 -5.77 33.30 6.10
CA ASP A 156 -5.48 34.25 5.03
C ASP A 156 -3.98 34.52 4.75
N GLN A 157 -3.10 33.65 5.24
CA GLN A 157 -1.66 33.75 5.01
C GLN A 157 -1.10 32.44 4.40
N TYR A 158 -0.55 32.51 3.21
CA TYR A 158 -0.07 31.38 2.44
C TYR A 158 1.41 31.52 2.12
N ILE A 159 2.12 30.38 2.14
CA ILE A 159 3.47 30.29 1.60
C ILE A 159 3.51 29.38 0.39
N TYR A 160 4.38 29.73 -0.54
CA TYR A 160 4.75 28.90 -1.66
C TYR A 160 6.27 28.78 -1.75
N MET A 161 6.75 27.59 -2.08
CA MET A 161 8.14 27.32 -2.45
C MET A 161 8.16 26.43 -3.68
N GLU A 162 8.93 26.82 -4.70
CA GLU A 162 9.09 25.96 -5.89
C GLU A 162 9.80 24.66 -5.55
N SER A 163 10.82 24.72 -4.69
CA SER A 163 11.48 23.52 -4.20
C SER A 163 12.08 23.74 -2.81
N TYR A 164 12.05 22.69 -1.98
CA TYR A 164 12.66 22.68 -0.67
C TYR A 164 13.70 21.57 -0.58
N ASN A 165 14.90 21.92 -0.17
CA ASN A 165 16.00 21.00 0.07
C ASN A 165 16.09 20.66 1.55
N LYS A 166 15.60 19.49 1.94
CA LYS A 166 15.57 19.04 3.34
C LYS A 166 16.96 18.85 3.95
N SER A 167 18.00 18.55 3.16
CA SER A 167 19.37 18.34 3.68
C SER A 167 20.11 19.62 4.00
N LYS A 168 19.69 20.75 3.42
CA LYS A 168 20.27 22.07 3.64
C LYS A 168 19.33 23.03 4.34
N ASP A 169 18.09 22.64 4.58
CA ASP A 169 16.99 23.45 5.09
C ASP A 169 16.80 24.77 4.31
N ILE A 170 16.84 24.65 2.96
CA ILE A 170 16.71 25.80 2.04
C ILE A 170 15.47 25.62 1.17
N GLY A 171 14.57 26.61 1.21
CA GLY A 171 13.44 26.74 0.29
C GLY A 171 13.78 27.72 -0.83
N TYR A 172 13.62 27.31 -2.09
CA TYR A 172 13.89 28.15 -3.27
C TYR A 172 12.61 28.76 -3.83
N LYS A 173 12.70 29.96 -4.37
CA LYS A 173 11.60 30.75 -4.88
C LYS A 173 10.44 30.84 -3.88
N PHE A 174 10.78 31.33 -2.70
CA PHE A 174 9.83 31.51 -1.61
C PHE A 174 8.91 32.69 -1.88
N THR A 175 7.61 32.50 -1.65
CA THR A 175 6.65 33.60 -1.55
C THR A 175 5.80 33.45 -0.29
N LEU A 176 5.53 34.60 0.34
CA LEU A 176 4.59 34.74 1.44
C LEU A 176 3.50 35.71 0.99
N GLU A 177 2.28 35.27 0.99
CA GLU A 177 1.10 36.00 0.51
C GLU A 177 0.09 36.17 1.64
N ASN A 178 -0.33 37.42 1.86
CA ASN A 178 -1.38 37.78 2.82
C ASN A 178 -2.60 38.25 2.05
N PHE A 179 -3.75 37.65 2.37
CA PHE A 179 -5.03 38.01 1.79
C PHE A 179 -5.90 38.75 2.82
N THR A 180 -6.76 39.64 2.34
CA THR A 180 -7.82 40.27 3.13
C THR A 180 -9.07 40.28 2.27
N ASN A 181 -10.17 39.65 2.75
CA ASN A 181 -11.42 39.53 2.01
C ASN A 181 -11.24 38.98 0.57
N ASN A 182 -10.46 37.91 0.40
CA ASN A 182 -10.11 37.29 -0.87
C ASN A 182 -9.29 38.19 -1.84
N THR A 183 -8.80 39.33 -1.40
CA THR A 183 -7.91 40.18 -2.19
C THR A 183 -6.49 40.08 -1.64
N LEU A 184 -5.49 40.00 -2.54
CA LEU A 184 -4.06 39.97 -2.16
C LEU A 184 -3.67 41.34 -1.61
N ASN A 185 -3.33 41.40 -0.32
CA ASN A 185 -2.95 42.61 0.38
C ASN A 185 -1.42 42.87 0.31
N SER A 186 -0.65 41.80 0.56
CA SER A 186 0.80 41.91 0.49
C SER A 186 1.42 40.60 0.00
N LYS A 187 2.56 40.73 -0.74
CA LYS A 187 3.35 39.60 -1.23
C LYS A 187 4.82 39.89 -0.98
N LEU A 188 5.46 38.97 -0.23
CA LEU A 188 6.90 38.91 -0.09
C LEU A 188 7.42 37.83 -1.04
N SER A 189 8.42 38.15 -1.85
CA SER A 189 9.10 37.21 -2.73
C SER A 189 10.58 37.19 -2.44
N ALA A 190 11.18 36.01 -2.31
CA ALA A 190 12.60 35.80 -2.10
C ALA A 190 13.12 34.67 -2.99
N ASN A 191 14.35 34.79 -3.48
CA ASN A 191 14.98 33.76 -4.28
C ASN A 191 15.18 32.48 -3.47
N TYR A 192 15.47 32.59 -2.18
CA TYR A 192 15.54 31.49 -1.25
C TYR A 192 15.25 31.95 0.18
N ILE A 193 14.87 31.01 1.02
CA ILE A 193 14.76 31.15 2.48
C ILE A 193 15.51 29.99 3.11
N GLN A 194 16.27 30.25 4.13
CA GLN A 194 17.05 29.23 4.86
C GLN A 194 16.68 29.22 6.33
N TYR A 195 16.60 28.03 6.91
CA TYR A 195 16.38 27.87 8.35
C TYR A 195 17.70 28.03 9.10
N ASP A 196 17.76 28.97 10.02
CA ASP A 196 18.88 29.16 10.92
C ASP A 196 18.67 28.35 12.20
N THR A 197 19.43 27.28 12.34
CA THR A 197 19.34 26.37 13.49
C THR A 197 19.80 27.02 14.80
N THR A 198 20.62 28.08 14.75
CA THR A 198 21.11 28.78 15.95
C THR A 198 20.04 29.68 16.55
N ASN A 199 19.26 30.34 15.72
CA ASN A 199 18.22 31.29 16.11
C ASN A 199 16.79 30.69 16.04
N ASN A 200 16.63 29.45 15.59
CA ASN A 200 15.34 28.79 15.34
C ASN A 200 14.38 29.62 14.48
N LYS A 201 14.93 30.29 13.45
CA LYS A 201 14.16 31.17 12.55
C LYS A 201 14.47 30.87 11.09
N TRP A 202 13.48 31.17 10.27
CA TRP A 202 13.64 31.18 8.79
C TRP A 202 14.21 32.52 8.33
#